data_9f71a4f4dbe7a7160b43d077815f6fed
#
_entry.id   9f71a4f4dbe7a7160b43d077815f6fed
#
_cell.length_a   1.000
_cell.length_b   1.000
_cell.length_c   1.000
_cell.angle_alpha   90.00
_cell.angle_beta   90.00
_cell.angle_gamma   90.00
#
_symmetry.space_group_name_H-M   'P 1'
#
loop_
_entity.id
_entity.type
_entity.pdbx_description
1 polymer ?
#
loop_
_entity_poly.entity_id
_entity_poly.type
_entity_poly.pdbx_seq_one_letter_code
_entity_poly.pdbx_strand_id
1 'polypeptide(L)'
;FAYNACRSSELVVPLGFSSSSSILSEMSRLRPRGMTPITYSLKQAVNKDLDGYDGVKHIILLTDGGENCDESPCDYSIELVKTRKDIKIDVIAFNVHDEDDLAQLQCTANVTGGKFVEADTKAQLVKSMEDLTLPHKNVEATIYSKN
;
A
#
# COMPACT_ATOMS: atom_id res chain seq x y z
N PHE A 1 -7.99 -0.58 -23.30
CA PHE A 1 -6.76 -1.14 -22.69
C PHE A 1 -6.27 -0.29 -21.51
N ALA A 2 -6.09 1.04 -21.69
CA ALA A 2 -5.63 1.93 -20.62
C ALA A 2 -6.60 1.96 -19.42
N TYR A 3 -7.89 1.92 -19.68
CA TYR A 3 -8.91 1.90 -18.63
C TYR A 3 -8.81 0.65 -17.73
N ASN A 4 -8.58 -0.51 -18.32
CA ASN A 4 -8.41 -1.75 -17.56
C ASN A 4 -7.11 -1.76 -16.75
N ALA A 5 -6.02 -1.20 -17.29
CA ALA A 5 -4.75 -1.11 -16.59
C ALA A 5 -4.84 -0.26 -15.31
N CYS A 6 -5.61 0.83 -15.34
CA CYS A 6 -5.84 1.69 -14.18
C CYS A 6 -6.86 1.16 -13.16
N ARG A 7 -7.48 0.02 -13.44
CA ARG A 7 -8.37 -0.71 -12.51
C ARG A 7 -7.85 -2.12 -12.22
N SER A 8 -6.58 -2.35 -12.44
CA SER A 8 -5.93 -3.63 -12.23
C SER A 8 -5.30 -3.64 -10.85
N SER A 9 -5.99 -4.28 -9.93
CA SER A 9 -5.51 -4.55 -8.57
C SER A 9 -6.05 -5.90 -8.13
N GLU A 10 -5.19 -6.74 -7.58
CA GLU A 10 -5.53 -8.11 -7.23
C GLU A 10 -5.11 -8.42 -5.79
N LEU A 11 -6.02 -9.00 -5.03
CA LEU A 11 -5.71 -9.59 -3.74
C LEU A 11 -5.06 -10.96 -3.97
N VAL A 12 -3.74 -11.03 -3.84
CA VAL A 12 -2.99 -12.26 -4.11
C VAL A 12 -2.87 -13.17 -2.89
N VAL A 13 -2.84 -12.58 -1.69
CA VAL A 13 -2.84 -13.33 -0.43
C VAL A 13 -3.87 -12.71 0.50
N PRO A 14 -4.92 -13.45 0.88
CA PRO A 14 -5.90 -12.96 1.85
C PRO A 14 -5.27 -12.70 3.22
N LEU A 15 -5.88 -11.80 3.99
CA LEU A 15 -5.49 -11.55 5.37
C LEU A 15 -5.63 -12.83 6.19
N GLY A 16 -4.59 -13.19 6.92
CA GLY A 16 -4.57 -14.42 7.72
C GLY A 16 -3.28 -14.61 8.51
N PHE A 17 -3.30 -15.54 9.44
CA PHE A 17 -2.14 -15.89 10.25
C PHE A 17 -1.17 -16.78 9.46
N SER A 18 0.13 -16.69 9.80
CA SER A 18 1.19 -17.55 9.23
C SER A 18 1.26 -17.51 7.70
N SER A 19 1.05 -16.33 7.11
CA SER A 19 0.98 -16.14 5.65
C SER A 19 2.34 -16.00 4.97
N SER A 20 3.45 -16.02 5.71
CA SER A 20 4.79 -15.70 5.18
C SER A 20 5.18 -16.53 3.97
N SER A 21 4.95 -17.84 4.01
CA SER A 21 5.30 -18.76 2.91
C SER A 21 4.43 -18.50 1.67
N SER A 22 3.14 -18.22 1.87
CA SER A 22 2.21 -17.86 0.79
C SER A 22 2.62 -16.55 0.15
N ILE A 23 2.96 -15.54 0.95
CA ILE A 23 3.44 -14.24 0.50
C ILE A 23 4.69 -14.39 -0.36
N LEU A 24 5.71 -15.12 0.13
CA LEU A 24 6.94 -15.34 -0.62
C LEU A 24 6.70 -16.10 -1.93
N SER A 25 5.82 -17.10 -1.91
CA SER A 25 5.45 -17.87 -3.10
C SER A 25 4.79 -16.98 -4.16
N GLU A 26 3.81 -16.17 -3.76
CA GLU A 26 3.12 -15.27 -4.67
C GLU A 26 4.05 -14.16 -5.19
N MET A 27 4.90 -13.58 -4.34
CA MET A 27 5.89 -12.58 -4.76
C MET A 27 6.81 -13.10 -5.88
N SER A 28 7.22 -14.37 -5.80
CA SER A 28 8.08 -14.98 -6.83
C SER A 28 7.40 -15.12 -8.20
N ARG A 29 6.07 -15.10 -8.23
CA ARG A 29 5.26 -15.21 -9.45
C ARG A 29 4.88 -13.85 -10.06
N LEU A 30 5.02 -12.76 -9.28
CA LEU A 30 4.64 -11.44 -9.75
C LEU A 30 5.48 -11.04 -10.96
N ARG A 31 4.82 -10.43 -11.93
CA ARG A 31 5.45 -9.84 -13.11
C ARG A 31 4.94 -8.41 -13.25
N PRO A 32 5.83 -7.42 -13.31
CA PRO A 32 5.43 -6.03 -13.49
C PRO A 32 4.65 -5.86 -14.79
N ARG A 33 3.48 -5.24 -14.70
CA ARG A 33 2.62 -4.96 -15.86
C ARG A 33 1.80 -3.70 -15.62
N GLY A 34 1.54 -2.97 -16.71
CA GLY A 34 0.54 -1.91 -16.74
C GLY A 34 0.92 -0.65 -16.00
N MET A 35 -0.10 -0.01 -15.48
CA MET A 35 -0.02 1.30 -14.83
C MET A 35 0.13 1.15 -13.30
N THR A 36 0.22 2.29 -12.60
CA THR A 36 0.33 2.32 -11.14
C THR A 36 -0.94 2.89 -10.51
N PRO A 37 -2.02 2.08 -10.36
CA PRO A 37 -3.29 2.54 -9.82
C PRO A 37 -3.30 2.50 -8.28
N ILE A 38 -2.53 3.36 -7.64
CA ILE A 38 -2.39 3.40 -6.17
C ILE A 38 -3.74 3.65 -5.51
N THR A 39 -4.42 4.71 -5.94
CA THR A 39 -5.72 5.11 -5.37
C THR A 39 -6.76 4.01 -5.53
N TYR A 40 -6.85 3.40 -6.70
CA TYR A 40 -7.75 2.28 -6.92
C TYR A 40 -7.43 1.10 -6.01
N SER A 41 -6.15 0.76 -5.86
CA SER A 41 -5.71 -0.34 -4.99
C SER A 41 -6.04 -0.07 -3.52
N LEU A 42 -5.85 1.16 -3.05
CA LEU A 42 -6.24 1.55 -1.70
C LEU A 42 -7.76 1.45 -1.48
N LYS A 43 -8.55 1.87 -2.47
CA LYS A 43 -10.02 1.71 -2.42
C LYS A 43 -10.43 0.24 -2.33
N GLN A 44 -9.80 -0.64 -3.11
CA GLN A 44 -10.06 -2.09 -3.03
C GLN A 44 -9.70 -2.65 -1.65
N ALA A 45 -8.53 -2.28 -1.12
CA ALA A 45 -8.11 -2.71 0.21
C ALA A 45 -9.12 -2.29 1.29
N VAL A 46 -9.48 -1.02 1.33
CA VAL A 46 -10.34 -0.44 2.38
C VAL A 46 -11.77 -0.93 2.28
N ASN A 47 -12.36 -0.93 1.07
CA ASN A 47 -13.79 -1.14 0.89
C ASN A 47 -14.18 -2.60 0.67
N LYS A 48 -13.22 -3.46 0.33
CA LYS A 48 -13.49 -4.85 0.00
C LYS A 48 -12.67 -5.81 0.87
N ASP A 49 -11.35 -5.73 0.79
CA ASP A 49 -10.50 -6.79 1.31
C ASP A 49 -10.31 -6.72 2.83
N LEU A 50 -10.41 -5.53 3.41
CA LEU A 50 -10.39 -5.30 4.86
C LEU A 50 -11.78 -5.09 5.47
N ASP A 51 -12.82 -5.16 4.66
CA ASP A 51 -14.19 -5.04 5.15
C ASP A 51 -14.56 -6.22 6.06
N GLY A 52 -15.26 -5.93 7.15
CA GLY A 52 -15.66 -6.95 8.11
C GLY A 52 -14.61 -7.31 9.17
N TYR A 53 -13.40 -6.75 9.11
CA TYR A 53 -12.42 -6.89 10.19
C TYR A 53 -12.56 -5.76 11.21
N ASP A 54 -12.51 -6.11 12.48
CA ASP A 54 -12.60 -5.15 13.58
C ASP A 54 -11.25 -4.49 13.90
N GLY A 55 -11.31 -3.35 14.59
CA GLY A 55 -10.12 -2.64 15.06
C GLY A 55 -9.42 -1.80 13.99
N VAL A 56 -8.26 -1.28 14.36
CA VAL A 56 -7.43 -0.46 13.46
C VAL A 56 -6.76 -1.33 12.42
N LYS A 57 -6.87 -0.92 11.15
CA LYS A 57 -6.23 -1.57 10.02
C LYS A 57 -5.02 -0.75 9.59
N HIS A 58 -3.88 -1.38 9.50
CA HIS A 58 -2.67 -0.81 8.93
C HIS A 58 -2.46 -1.32 7.52
N ILE A 59 -2.34 -0.40 6.57
CA ILE A 59 -1.96 -0.68 5.19
C ILE A 59 -0.54 -0.19 5.00
N ILE A 60 0.35 -1.05 4.54
CA ILE A 60 1.70 -0.64 4.14
C ILE A 60 1.73 -0.61 2.60
N LEU A 61 1.78 0.59 2.06
CA LEU A 61 1.95 0.82 0.62
C LEU A 61 3.44 0.87 0.31
N LEU A 62 3.93 -0.12 -0.41
CA LEU A 62 5.27 -0.11 -0.98
C LEU A 62 5.18 0.24 -2.46
N THR A 63 5.85 1.29 -2.87
CA THR A 63 5.83 1.77 -4.26
C THR A 63 7.20 2.29 -4.70
N ASP A 64 7.50 2.13 -5.98
CA ASP A 64 8.68 2.67 -6.66
C ASP A 64 8.36 3.87 -7.57
N GLY A 65 7.15 4.40 -7.48
CA GLY A 65 6.70 5.57 -8.23
C GLY A 65 5.39 6.11 -7.70
N GLY A 66 4.92 7.20 -8.31
CA GLY A 66 3.65 7.82 -7.98
C GLY A 66 2.45 7.19 -8.71
N GLU A 67 1.29 7.76 -8.45
CA GLU A 67 0.06 7.47 -9.19
C GLU A 67 0.21 7.91 -10.65
N ASN A 68 -0.15 7.06 -11.59
CA ASN A 68 -0.16 7.44 -13.01
C ASN A 68 -1.50 7.12 -13.71
N CYS A 69 -2.58 7.08 -12.93
CA CYS A 69 -3.93 6.76 -13.38
C CYS A 69 -4.94 7.91 -13.16
N ASP A 70 -4.52 9.15 -13.26
CA ASP A 70 -5.35 10.35 -13.15
C ASP A 70 -6.18 10.44 -11.84
N GLU A 71 -5.73 9.76 -10.80
CA GLU A 71 -6.28 9.87 -9.45
C GLU A 71 -5.24 10.47 -8.49
N SER A 72 -5.69 10.94 -7.33
CA SER A 72 -4.83 11.49 -6.29
C SER A 72 -4.96 10.64 -5.01
N PRO A 73 -3.94 9.88 -4.63
CA PRO A 73 -3.99 9.13 -3.38
C PRO A 73 -4.02 10.04 -2.15
N CYS A 74 -3.47 11.25 -2.24
CA CYS A 74 -3.58 12.26 -1.18
C CYS A 74 -5.03 12.71 -0.98
N ASP A 75 -5.73 13.08 -2.05
CA ASP A 75 -7.13 13.50 -1.97
C ASP A 75 -8.02 12.35 -1.47
N TYR A 76 -7.74 11.13 -1.89
CA TYR A 76 -8.42 9.96 -1.37
C TYR A 76 -8.23 9.80 0.14
N SER A 77 -7.02 9.96 0.66
CA SER A 77 -6.75 9.89 2.10
C SER A 77 -7.46 10.98 2.88
N ILE A 78 -7.51 12.20 2.34
CA ILE A 78 -8.23 13.33 2.95
C ILE A 78 -9.72 13.00 3.08
N GLU A 79 -10.34 12.47 2.04
CA GLU A 79 -11.75 12.07 2.10
C GLU A 79 -11.97 10.86 3.03
N LEU A 80 -11.07 9.89 2.99
CA LEU A 80 -11.15 8.68 3.81
C LEU A 80 -11.22 8.99 5.31
N VAL A 81 -10.37 9.87 5.81
CA VAL A 81 -10.29 10.17 7.25
C VAL A 81 -11.50 10.92 7.78
N LYS A 82 -12.36 11.47 6.91
CA LYS A 82 -13.62 12.08 7.33
C LYS A 82 -14.60 11.05 7.92
N THR A 83 -14.54 9.80 7.44
CA THR A 83 -15.47 8.74 7.83
C THR A 83 -14.80 7.52 8.44
N ARG A 84 -13.52 7.29 8.17
CA ARG A 84 -12.77 6.10 8.60
C ARG A 84 -11.57 6.49 9.44
N LYS A 85 -11.74 6.40 10.77
CA LYS A 85 -10.66 6.65 11.74
C LYS A 85 -9.84 5.39 12.05
N ASP A 86 -10.30 4.25 11.59
CA ASP A 86 -9.72 2.92 11.81
C ASP A 86 -8.70 2.52 10.76
N ILE A 87 -8.47 3.34 9.74
CA ILE A 87 -7.52 3.06 8.66
C ILE A 87 -6.27 3.93 8.83
N LYS A 88 -5.11 3.29 8.85
CA LYS A 88 -3.79 3.95 8.78
C LYS A 88 -3.03 3.44 7.57
N ILE A 89 -2.47 4.35 6.80
CA ILE A 89 -1.68 4.04 5.61
C ILE A 89 -0.24 4.48 5.86
N ASP A 90 0.65 3.50 6.00
CA ASP A 90 2.09 3.73 5.99
C ASP A 90 2.57 3.62 4.55
N VAL A 91 3.52 4.45 4.15
CA VAL A 91 4.07 4.44 2.79
C VAL A 91 5.58 4.27 2.83
N ILE A 92 6.08 3.32 2.07
CA ILE A 92 7.50 3.18 1.75
C ILE A 92 7.68 3.54 0.29
N ALA A 93 8.37 4.67 0.05
CA ALA A 93 8.76 5.11 -1.29
C ALA A 93 10.16 4.57 -1.59
N PHE A 94 10.25 3.58 -2.49
CA PHE A 94 11.51 2.94 -2.86
C PHE A 94 12.04 3.51 -4.16
N ASN A 95 13.20 4.17 -4.10
CA ASN A 95 13.82 4.84 -5.25
C ASN A 95 12.91 5.83 -5.97
N VAL A 96 12.06 6.53 -5.24
CA VAL A 96 11.22 7.61 -5.77
C VAL A 96 11.95 8.93 -5.60
N HIS A 97 12.19 9.63 -6.69
CA HIS A 97 12.97 10.89 -6.70
C HIS A 97 12.18 12.08 -7.24
N ASP A 98 11.02 11.86 -7.84
CA ASP A 98 10.13 12.94 -8.29
C ASP A 98 9.49 13.62 -7.06
N GLU A 99 9.65 14.94 -6.96
CA GLU A 99 9.19 15.70 -5.79
C GLU A 99 7.65 15.73 -5.67
N ASP A 100 6.94 15.74 -6.79
CA ASP A 100 5.48 15.73 -6.79
C ASP A 100 4.95 14.37 -6.34
N ASP A 101 5.56 13.28 -6.81
CA ASP A 101 5.24 11.92 -6.37
C ASP A 101 5.51 11.76 -4.87
N LEU A 102 6.65 12.21 -4.38
CA LEU A 102 7.00 12.17 -2.96
C LEU A 102 6.01 12.95 -2.11
N ALA A 103 5.62 14.16 -2.54
CA ALA A 103 4.64 14.98 -1.84
C ALA A 103 3.27 14.30 -1.76
N GLN A 104 2.81 13.68 -2.84
CA GLN A 104 1.56 12.92 -2.89
C GLN A 104 1.60 11.71 -1.94
N LEU A 105 2.68 10.96 -1.97
CA LEU A 105 2.86 9.78 -1.14
C LEU A 105 2.98 10.13 0.35
N GLN A 106 3.71 11.19 0.67
CA GLN A 106 3.83 11.69 2.04
C GLN A 106 2.47 12.15 2.58
N CYS A 107 1.72 12.91 1.80
CA CYS A 107 0.36 13.31 2.16
C CYS A 107 -0.53 12.09 2.42
N THR A 108 -0.47 11.08 1.54
CA THR A 108 -1.26 9.85 1.66
C THR A 108 -1.06 9.16 3.01
N ALA A 109 0.17 9.10 3.49
CA ALA A 109 0.49 8.54 4.80
C ALA A 109 0.08 9.48 5.94
N ASN A 110 0.57 10.71 5.91
CA ASN A 110 0.43 11.65 7.04
C ASN A 110 -1.02 11.95 7.39
N VAL A 111 -1.89 12.10 6.40
CA VAL A 111 -3.31 12.40 6.60
C VAL A 111 -4.01 11.32 7.41
N THR A 112 -3.64 10.06 7.24
CA THR A 112 -4.22 8.92 7.98
C THR A 112 -3.54 8.68 9.34
N GLY A 113 -2.51 9.44 9.69
CA GLY A 113 -1.69 9.20 10.87
C GLY A 113 -0.68 8.07 10.70
N GLY A 114 -0.43 7.65 9.47
CA GLY A 114 0.60 6.68 9.11
C GLY A 114 1.97 7.31 8.98
N LYS A 115 2.97 6.47 8.71
CA LYS A 115 4.38 6.88 8.53
C LYS A 115 4.75 6.89 7.06
N PHE A 116 5.52 7.90 6.67
CA PHE A 116 6.14 7.98 5.35
C PHE A 116 7.64 7.73 5.49
N VAL A 117 8.15 6.79 4.71
CA VAL A 117 9.58 6.40 4.71
C VAL A 117 10.09 6.35 3.28
N GLU A 118 11.26 6.95 3.06
CA GLU A 118 12.02 6.80 1.82
C GLU A 118 13.10 5.74 2.00
N ALA A 119 13.25 4.86 1.01
CA ALA A 119 14.29 3.84 0.98
C ALA A 119 14.92 3.78 -0.42
N ASP A 120 16.25 3.85 -0.49
CA ASP A 120 16.99 3.85 -1.74
C ASP A 120 17.81 2.57 -1.93
N THR A 121 17.97 1.78 -0.88
CA THR A 121 18.72 0.52 -0.91
C THR A 121 17.86 -0.64 -0.38
N LYS A 122 18.24 -1.86 -0.75
CA LYS A 122 17.60 -3.07 -0.22
C LYS A 122 17.66 -3.13 1.31
N ALA A 123 18.79 -2.76 1.91
CA ALA A 123 18.95 -2.75 3.36
C ALA A 123 17.99 -1.75 4.03
N GLN A 124 17.84 -0.56 3.46
CA GLN A 124 16.88 0.44 3.95
C GLN A 124 15.44 -0.03 3.79
N LEU A 125 15.11 -0.69 2.68
CA LEU A 125 13.79 -1.27 2.45
C LEU A 125 13.45 -2.33 3.50
N VAL A 126 14.34 -3.27 3.75
CA VAL A 126 14.17 -4.32 4.76
C VAL A 126 13.98 -3.70 6.14
N LYS A 127 14.83 -2.75 6.52
CA LYS A 127 14.71 -2.05 7.80
C LYS A 127 13.38 -1.31 7.94
N SER A 128 12.93 -0.64 6.89
CA SER A 128 11.66 0.08 6.88
C SER A 128 10.47 -0.87 7.08
N MET A 129 10.48 -2.01 6.39
CA MET A 129 9.46 -3.04 6.56
C MET A 129 9.45 -3.61 7.99
N GLU A 130 10.62 -3.89 8.55
CA GLU A 130 10.75 -4.36 9.92
C GLU A 130 10.21 -3.33 10.92
N ASP A 131 10.62 -2.06 10.80
CA ASP A 131 10.22 -0.98 11.71
C ASP A 131 8.70 -0.74 11.68
N LEU A 132 8.05 -0.92 10.52
CA LEU A 132 6.60 -0.76 10.38
C LEU A 132 5.81 -1.98 10.87
N THR A 133 6.42 -3.15 10.90
CA THR A 133 5.73 -4.42 11.24
C THR A 133 6.02 -4.92 12.65
N LEU A 134 7.21 -4.66 13.20
CA LEU A 134 7.64 -5.16 14.52
C LEU A 134 6.73 -4.78 15.70
N PRO A 135 6.12 -3.58 15.77
CA PRO A 135 5.22 -3.23 16.85
C PRO A 135 3.94 -4.10 16.90
N HIS A 136 3.67 -4.85 15.84
CA HIS A 136 2.46 -5.62 15.63
C HIS A 136 2.78 -7.12 15.55
N LYS A 137 3.34 -7.70 16.60
CA LYS A 137 3.81 -9.10 16.65
C LYS A 137 2.77 -10.18 16.32
N ASN A 138 1.49 -9.84 16.25
CA ASN A 138 0.39 -10.74 15.93
C ASN A 138 -0.43 -10.24 14.74
N VAL A 139 0.23 -9.62 13.76
CA VAL A 139 -0.46 -9.02 12.60
C VAL A 139 -0.78 -10.10 11.58
N GLU A 140 -2.02 -10.09 11.14
CA GLU A 140 -2.45 -10.73 9.91
C GLU A 140 -1.90 -9.94 8.72
N ALA A 141 -1.49 -10.62 7.67
CA ALA A 141 -0.87 -9.97 6.51
C ALA A 141 -1.57 -10.32 5.20
N THR A 142 -1.61 -9.34 4.32
CA THR A 142 -2.08 -9.50 2.94
C THR A 142 -1.19 -8.72 1.98
N ILE A 143 -1.17 -9.12 0.71
CA ILE A 143 -0.40 -8.46 -0.33
C ILE A 143 -1.30 -8.06 -1.49
N TYR A 144 -1.04 -6.86 -2.00
CA TYR A 144 -1.62 -6.34 -3.23
C TYR A 144 -0.52 -6.21 -4.28
N SER A 145 -0.72 -6.84 -5.43
CA SER A 145 0.20 -6.68 -6.54
C SER A 145 -0.21 -5.51 -7.44
N LYS A 146 0.79 -4.81 -7.94
CA LYS A 146 0.62 -3.94 -9.10
C LYS A 146 0.64 -4.82 -10.35
N ASN A 147 -0.38 -4.73 -11.14
CA ASN A 147 -0.42 -5.38 -12.45
C ASN A 147 0.00 -4.42 -13.57
#